data_fea814bd923c9c67b68f2d729af7904c
#
_entry.id   fea814bd923c9c67b68f2d729af7904c
#
_cell.length_a   1.000
_cell.length_b   1.000
_cell.length_c   1.000
_cell.angle_alpha   90.00
_cell.angle_beta   90.00
_cell.angle_gamma   90.00
#
_symmetry.space_group_name_H-M   'P 1'
#
loop_
_entity.id
_entity.type
_entity.pdbx_description
1 polymer ?
#
loop_
_entity_poly.entity_id
_entity_poly.type
_entity_poly.pdbx_seq_one_letter_code
_entity_poly.pdbx_strand_id
1 'polypeptide(L)'
;MTSVEKVKSLSEVASFDMESCQSSTFLSLGKTQVPIYKASSPRGSCKLFKTLLTNKCKMDCRYCINSKCSTRRQPHKYEKGELARTFHFFYKKRLVEALFLSSSIEEPETNMEEMLEEVKTLREDFRFRGYIHLKILPGSTRDQVQRAALYADRLSINIETISPSHLAELSSTKDMKNDILLRQAWIREEVRKRAGISHTTQLIVGALGETDREVFGCAISEYTHMEVKRVYYSPFSPIPGTPLENHSPAGKWRGHRLYQLDFLYRDYDFKKEEIDLAFRNDFLPNEDPKVTIARSQLAKPQEINGLGKEELLRIPGVGPKTAERIASHKEKLSSMLQLHKLGVNLSKALPFIKIDGSYQERITSFACS
;
A
#
# COMPACT_ATOMS: atom_id res chain seq x y z
N MET A 1 28.68 -12.43 -14.33
CA MET A 1 28.18 -11.12 -13.86
C MET A 1 26.77 -10.95 -14.39
N THR A 2 25.84 -10.55 -13.54
CA THR A 2 24.48 -10.21 -13.95
C THR A 2 24.54 -9.03 -14.93
N SER A 3 23.83 -9.13 -16.06
CA SER A 3 23.70 -8.00 -16.97
C SER A 3 22.97 -6.85 -16.26
N VAL A 4 23.52 -5.66 -16.31
CA VAL A 4 22.92 -4.47 -15.67
C VAL A 4 21.54 -4.16 -16.27
N GLU A 5 21.35 -4.47 -17.55
CA GLU A 5 20.06 -4.34 -18.24
C GLU A 5 19.00 -5.28 -17.68
N LYS A 6 19.38 -6.54 -17.35
CA LYS A 6 18.47 -7.49 -16.69
C LYS A 6 18.02 -6.94 -15.33
N VAL A 7 18.94 -6.46 -14.50
CA VAL A 7 18.63 -5.87 -13.18
C VAL A 7 17.68 -4.68 -13.34
N LYS A 8 17.97 -3.79 -14.28
CA LYS A 8 17.12 -2.63 -14.57
C LYS A 8 15.71 -3.06 -14.98
N SER A 9 15.59 -3.91 -16.00
CA SER A 9 14.29 -4.37 -16.52
C SER A 9 13.43 -5.02 -15.43
N LEU A 10 14.00 -5.94 -14.66
CA LEU A 10 13.26 -6.64 -13.59
C LEU A 10 12.90 -5.73 -12.41
N SER A 11 13.69 -4.68 -12.14
CA SER A 11 13.40 -3.70 -11.09
C SER A 11 12.39 -2.65 -11.54
N GLU A 12 12.42 -2.21 -12.79
CA GLU A 12 11.43 -1.27 -13.34
C GLU A 12 10.03 -1.85 -13.34
N VAL A 13 9.90 -3.10 -13.77
CA VAL A 13 8.59 -3.78 -13.77
C VAL A 13 8.07 -4.04 -12.35
N ALA A 14 8.95 -4.27 -11.38
CA ALA A 14 8.56 -4.38 -9.98
C ALA A 14 7.97 -3.09 -9.39
N SER A 15 8.09 -1.95 -10.09
CA SER A 15 7.49 -0.67 -9.66
C SER A 15 5.97 -0.70 -9.55
N PHE A 16 5.31 -1.52 -10.35
CA PHE A 16 3.85 -1.68 -10.32
C PHE A 16 3.33 -2.40 -9.09
N ASP A 17 4.21 -3.08 -8.34
CA ASP A 17 3.88 -3.67 -7.05
C ASP A 17 4.08 -2.64 -5.93
N MET A 18 3.04 -2.32 -5.17
CA MET A 18 3.05 -1.43 -3.99
C MET A 18 3.42 0.04 -4.30
N GLU A 19 2.43 0.85 -4.65
CA GLU A 19 2.60 2.29 -4.92
C GLU A 19 3.00 3.16 -3.71
N SER A 20 2.95 2.65 -2.48
CA SER A 20 3.28 3.44 -1.29
C SER A 20 4.78 3.76 -1.11
N CYS A 21 5.64 3.27 -1.99
CA CYS A 21 7.04 3.65 -2.01
C CYS A 21 7.21 4.97 -2.76
N GLN A 22 7.09 6.08 -2.04
CA GLN A 22 7.34 7.42 -2.59
C GLN A 22 8.83 7.56 -2.98
N SER A 23 9.03 8.18 -4.13
CA SER A 23 10.32 8.57 -4.73
C SER A 23 11.38 7.46 -4.85
N SER A 24 11.55 6.95 -6.06
CA SER A 24 12.73 6.19 -6.43
C SER A 24 13.96 7.12 -6.46
N THR A 25 15.05 6.68 -5.84
CA THR A 25 16.39 7.16 -6.16
C THR A 25 16.98 6.18 -7.18
N PHE A 26 17.85 6.66 -8.05
CA PHE A 26 18.47 5.79 -9.04
C PHE A 26 19.90 5.43 -8.60
N LEU A 27 20.22 4.14 -8.74
CA LEU A 27 21.59 3.64 -8.63
C LEU A 27 22.21 3.63 -10.02
N SER A 28 23.28 4.41 -10.21
CA SER A 28 24.02 4.42 -11.46
C SER A 28 25.00 3.23 -11.50
N LEU A 29 24.79 2.32 -12.43
CA LEU A 29 25.68 1.20 -12.73
C LEU A 29 26.24 1.44 -14.14
N GLY A 30 27.36 2.16 -14.24
CA GLY A 30 27.87 2.65 -15.50
C GLY A 30 26.89 3.67 -16.15
N LYS A 31 26.45 3.40 -17.38
CA LYS A 31 25.44 4.22 -18.10
C LYS A 31 23.99 3.87 -17.75
N THR A 32 23.77 2.80 -16.98
CA THR A 32 22.42 2.29 -16.68
C THR A 32 22.00 2.73 -15.28
N GLN A 33 20.75 3.16 -15.14
CA GLN A 33 20.15 3.54 -13.88
C GLN A 33 19.16 2.46 -13.42
N VAL A 34 19.35 1.95 -12.19
CA VAL A 34 18.48 0.97 -11.55
C VAL A 34 17.66 1.68 -10.47
N PRO A 35 16.32 1.56 -10.47
CA PRO A 35 15.49 2.23 -9.48
C PRO A 35 15.66 1.60 -8.09
N ILE A 36 15.90 2.44 -7.09
CA ILE A 36 15.91 2.09 -5.67
C ILE A 36 14.81 2.87 -4.97
N TYR A 37 13.99 2.19 -4.21
CA TYR A 37 12.79 2.77 -3.59
C TYR A 37 13.07 3.17 -2.14
N LYS A 38 12.44 4.25 -1.69
CA LYS A 38 12.43 4.61 -0.26
C LYS A 38 11.16 4.09 0.38
N ALA A 39 11.31 3.20 1.34
CA ALA A 39 10.20 2.71 2.16
C ALA A 39 10.26 3.34 3.55
N SER A 40 9.11 3.74 4.09
CA SER A 40 9.01 4.22 5.46
C SER A 40 9.18 3.07 6.46
N SER A 41 9.95 3.28 7.49
CA SER A 41 10.15 2.35 8.60
C SER A 41 10.00 3.07 9.95
N PRO A 42 9.83 2.35 11.07
CA PRO A 42 9.83 2.97 12.41
C PRO A 42 11.10 3.72 12.75
N ARG A 43 12.22 3.39 12.09
CA ARG A 43 13.54 4.01 12.28
C ARG A 43 13.86 5.10 11.25
N GLY A 44 12.87 5.52 10.44
CA GLY A 44 13.04 6.47 9.34
C GLY A 44 12.79 5.83 7.96
N SER A 45 13.47 6.31 6.92
CA SER A 45 13.35 5.71 5.58
C SER A 45 14.42 4.63 5.37
N CYS A 46 14.05 3.54 4.69
CA CYS A 46 15.00 2.51 4.28
C CYS A 46 15.07 2.42 2.75
N LYS A 47 16.27 2.09 2.23
CA LYS A 47 16.50 1.88 0.79
C LYS A 47 16.13 0.46 0.40
N LEU A 48 15.03 0.34 -0.33
CA LEU A 48 14.44 -0.93 -0.74
C LEU A 48 14.81 -1.26 -2.19
N PHE A 49 15.48 -2.38 -2.39
CA PHE A 49 15.62 -2.98 -3.72
C PHE A 49 14.38 -3.78 -4.04
N LYS A 50 13.64 -3.37 -5.07
CA LYS A 50 12.47 -4.10 -5.58
C LYS A 50 12.85 -4.74 -6.91
N THR A 51 12.56 -6.04 -7.03
CA THR A 51 12.84 -6.76 -8.28
C THR A 51 11.87 -7.94 -8.45
N LEU A 52 11.69 -8.36 -9.68
CA LEU A 52 11.11 -9.65 -10.00
C LEU A 52 12.23 -10.70 -10.15
N LEU A 53 11.95 -11.95 -9.80
CA LEU A 53 12.80 -13.09 -10.17
C LEU A 53 12.81 -13.28 -11.69
N THR A 54 11.62 -13.22 -12.29
CA THR A 54 11.41 -13.24 -13.73
C THR A 54 10.22 -12.37 -14.11
N ASN A 55 10.24 -11.79 -15.31
CA ASN A 55 9.09 -11.13 -15.92
C ASN A 55 8.47 -11.98 -17.06
N LYS A 56 8.90 -13.23 -17.22
CA LYS A 56 8.22 -14.20 -18.08
C LYS A 56 6.92 -14.64 -17.40
N CYS A 57 5.80 -14.55 -18.10
CA CYS A 57 4.49 -14.85 -17.55
C CYS A 57 3.60 -15.62 -18.53
N LYS A 58 2.91 -16.66 -18.05
CA LYS A 58 1.88 -17.40 -18.79
C LYS A 58 0.46 -16.92 -18.47
N MET A 59 0.30 -16.05 -17.45
CA MET A 59 -1.00 -15.48 -17.09
C MET A 59 -1.46 -14.43 -18.11
N ASP A 60 -2.78 -14.25 -18.21
CA ASP A 60 -3.43 -13.39 -19.21
C ASP A 60 -3.95 -12.06 -18.64
N CYS A 61 -3.42 -11.63 -17.49
CA CYS A 61 -3.86 -10.40 -16.83
C CYS A 61 -3.87 -9.20 -17.79
N ARG A 62 -5.05 -8.68 -18.09
CA ARG A 62 -5.29 -7.66 -19.13
C ARG A 62 -4.63 -6.31 -18.87
N TYR A 63 -4.30 -6.01 -17.62
CA TYR A 63 -3.66 -4.76 -17.18
C TYR A 63 -2.13 -4.85 -17.11
N CYS A 64 -1.54 -6.05 -17.20
CA CYS A 64 -0.15 -6.28 -16.81
C CYS A 64 0.79 -6.31 -18.02
N ILE A 65 1.89 -5.53 -17.94
CA ILE A 65 2.93 -5.50 -18.98
C ILE A 65 3.59 -6.87 -19.20
N ASN A 66 3.65 -7.71 -18.17
CA ASN A 66 4.26 -9.05 -18.22
C ASN A 66 3.30 -10.15 -18.72
N SER A 67 2.02 -9.82 -18.87
CA SER A 67 0.99 -10.75 -19.34
C SER A 67 1.38 -11.41 -20.66
N LYS A 68 0.96 -12.67 -20.85
CA LYS A 68 1.11 -13.35 -22.18
C LYS A 68 0.44 -12.57 -23.32
N CYS A 69 -0.56 -11.73 -22.98
CA CYS A 69 -1.29 -10.89 -23.93
C CYS A 69 -0.60 -9.55 -24.22
N SER A 70 0.49 -9.22 -23.55
CA SER A 70 1.23 -7.98 -23.79
C SER A 70 2.14 -8.10 -25.02
N THR A 71 2.07 -7.10 -25.90
CA THR A 71 2.90 -7.03 -27.12
C THR A 71 4.30 -6.43 -26.89
N ARG A 72 4.53 -5.85 -25.70
CA ARG A 72 5.79 -5.15 -25.38
C ARG A 72 6.68 -5.89 -24.37
N ARG A 73 6.48 -7.18 -24.18
CA ARG A 73 7.30 -7.97 -23.26
C ARG A 73 8.75 -8.06 -23.73
N GLN A 74 9.68 -7.84 -22.80
CA GLN A 74 11.09 -8.19 -22.94
C GLN A 74 11.45 -9.16 -21.83
N PRO A 75 11.44 -10.48 -22.08
CA PRO A 75 11.56 -11.48 -21.03
C PRO A 75 12.98 -11.58 -20.49
N HIS A 76 13.09 -11.43 -19.16
CA HIS A 76 14.33 -11.64 -18.41
C HIS A 76 14.04 -12.58 -17.23
N LYS A 77 15.07 -13.30 -16.79
CA LYS A 77 15.04 -14.15 -15.60
C LYS A 77 16.41 -14.14 -14.95
N TYR A 78 16.48 -14.09 -13.63
CA TYR A 78 17.71 -14.36 -12.90
C TYR A 78 18.00 -15.87 -12.94
N GLU A 79 19.27 -16.22 -13.11
CA GLU A 79 19.75 -17.57 -12.94
C GLU A 79 19.84 -17.92 -11.45
N LYS A 80 19.89 -19.21 -11.13
CA LYS A 80 19.96 -19.70 -9.74
C LYS A 80 21.09 -19.02 -8.95
N GLY A 81 20.74 -18.41 -7.81
CA GLY A 81 21.64 -17.66 -6.93
C GLY A 81 22.15 -16.33 -7.50
N GLU A 82 21.71 -15.95 -8.71
CA GLU A 82 22.16 -14.69 -9.35
C GLU A 82 21.57 -13.48 -8.63
N LEU A 83 20.28 -13.55 -8.27
CA LEU A 83 19.61 -12.48 -7.54
C LEU A 83 20.21 -12.29 -6.14
N ALA A 84 20.42 -13.37 -5.41
CA ALA A 84 20.99 -13.32 -4.07
C ALA A 84 22.40 -12.70 -4.07
N ARG A 85 23.27 -13.08 -5.03
CA ARG A 85 24.59 -12.47 -5.20
C ARG A 85 24.51 -10.99 -5.56
N THR A 86 23.60 -10.62 -6.46
CA THR A 86 23.40 -9.21 -6.89
C THR A 86 22.92 -8.35 -5.73
N PHE A 87 21.91 -8.81 -5.00
CA PHE A 87 21.40 -8.10 -3.83
C PHE A 87 22.49 -7.98 -2.75
N HIS A 88 23.20 -9.07 -2.45
CA HIS A 88 24.29 -9.08 -1.46
C HIS A 88 25.39 -8.08 -1.81
N PHE A 89 25.78 -7.99 -3.08
CA PHE A 89 26.73 -6.99 -3.56
C PHE A 89 26.21 -5.56 -3.29
N PHE A 90 24.94 -5.24 -3.63
CA PHE A 90 24.37 -3.93 -3.35
C PHE A 90 24.31 -3.63 -1.85
N TYR A 91 23.96 -4.62 -1.05
CA TYR A 91 23.91 -4.49 0.40
C TYR A 91 25.29 -4.21 1.00
N LYS A 92 26.31 -4.96 0.60
CA LYS A 92 27.70 -4.74 1.05
C LYS A 92 28.23 -3.35 0.68
N LYS A 93 27.79 -2.83 -0.46
CA LYS A 93 28.13 -1.46 -0.89
C LYS A 93 27.25 -0.39 -0.23
N ARG A 94 26.37 -0.75 0.71
CA ARG A 94 25.41 0.16 1.39
C ARG A 94 24.47 0.91 0.44
N LEU A 95 24.21 0.35 -0.73
CA LEU A 95 23.35 0.93 -1.74
C LEU A 95 21.87 0.63 -1.43
N VAL A 96 21.61 -0.51 -0.79
CA VAL A 96 20.29 -0.99 -0.37
C VAL A 96 20.34 -1.53 1.06
N GLU A 97 19.18 -1.57 1.72
CA GLU A 97 19.01 -2.03 3.11
C GLU A 97 17.97 -3.13 3.24
N ALA A 98 17.08 -3.26 2.25
CA ALA A 98 15.94 -4.17 2.26
C ALA A 98 15.66 -4.72 0.86
N LEU A 99 15.02 -5.89 0.82
CA LEU A 99 14.60 -6.56 -0.41
C LEU A 99 13.08 -6.68 -0.48
N PHE A 100 12.50 -6.31 -1.63
CA PHE A 100 11.18 -6.74 -2.07
C PHE A 100 11.36 -7.69 -3.25
N LEU A 101 10.94 -8.93 -3.09
CA LEU A 101 11.02 -9.94 -4.12
C LEU A 101 9.63 -10.41 -4.54
N SER A 102 9.37 -10.32 -5.82
CA SER A 102 8.18 -10.82 -6.50
C SER A 102 8.60 -11.66 -7.71
N SER A 103 7.63 -12.16 -8.45
CA SER A 103 7.87 -12.82 -9.74
C SER A 103 6.62 -12.73 -10.62
N SER A 104 6.82 -12.75 -11.93
CA SER A 104 5.79 -13.20 -12.85
C SER A 104 5.66 -14.73 -12.77
N ILE A 105 4.59 -15.26 -13.32
CA ILE A 105 4.19 -16.65 -13.18
C ILE A 105 4.37 -17.38 -14.52
N GLU A 106 5.43 -18.15 -14.62
CA GLU A 106 5.64 -19.08 -15.72
C GLU A 106 5.11 -20.47 -15.33
N GLU A 107 5.57 -21.00 -14.20
CA GLU A 107 5.05 -22.16 -13.49
C GLU A 107 4.99 -21.82 -12.00
N PRO A 108 3.79 -21.70 -11.37
CA PRO A 108 3.65 -21.13 -10.03
C PRO A 108 4.52 -21.78 -8.96
N GLU A 109 4.50 -23.11 -8.88
CA GLU A 109 5.25 -23.87 -7.89
C GLU A 109 6.76 -23.76 -8.10
N THR A 110 7.22 -23.85 -9.35
CA THR A 110 8.65 -23.72 -9.71
C THR A 110 9.15 -22.32 -9.44
N ASN A 111 8.42 -21.27 -9.87
CA ASN A 111 8.84 -19.90 -9.61
C ASN A 111 8.86 -19.57 -8.12
N MET A 112 7.91 -20.09 -7.35
CA MET A 112 7.91 -19.90 -5.89
C MET A 112 9.09 -20.61 -5.23
N GLU A 113 9.42 -21.83 -5.69
CA GLU A 113 10.58 -22.56 -5.18
C GLU A 113 11.89 -21.81 -5.47
N GLU A 114 12.06 -21.31 -6.68
CA GLU A 114 13.22 -20.52 -7.06
C GLU A 114 13.35 -19.24 -6.17
N MET A 115 12.23 -18.55 -5.91
CA MET A 115 12.22 -17.38 -5.01
C MET A 115 12.62 -17.77 -3.58
N LEU A 116 12.15 -18.92 -3.09
CA LEU A 116 12.51 -19.44 -1.76
C LEU A 116 14.00 -19.77 -1.67
N GLU A 117 14.59 -20.37 -2.68
CA GLU A 117 16.04 -20.64 -2.72
C GLU A 117 16.87 -19.34 -2.65
N GLU A 118 16.46 -18.28 -3.37
CA GLU A 118 17.15 -16.98 -3.34
C GLU A 118 17.09 -16.34 -1.94
N VAL A 119 15.92 -16.33 -1.29
CA VAL A 119 15.80 -15.73 0.06
C VAL A 119 16.45 -16.60 1.13
N LYS A 120 16.43 -17.93 0.98
CA LYS A 120 17.15 -18.86 1.84
C LYS A 120 18.65 -18.58 1.77
N THR A 121 19.23 -18.52 0.57
CA THR A 121 20.64 -18.16 0.34
C THR A 121 21.00 -16.83 1.00
N LEU A 122 20.13 -15.81 0.90
CA LEU A 122 20.37 -14.54 1.59
C LEU A 122 20.42 -14.70 3.11
N ARG A 123 19.53 -15.47 3.71
CA ARG A 123 19.44 -15.66 5.16
C ARG A 123 20.54 -16.57 5.71
N GLU A 124 20.76 -17.71 5.06
CA GLU A 124 21.63 -18.77 5.58
C GLU A 124 23.09 -18.56 5.16
N ASP A 125 23.36 -18.38 3.85
CA ASP A 125 24.72 -18.29 3.33
C ASP A 125 25.31 -16.88 3.50
N PHE A 126 24.56 -15.84 3.13
CA PHE A 126 25.01 -14.45 3.23
C PHE A 126 24.69 -13.79 4.58
N ARG A 127 23.97 -14.49 5.47
CA ARG A 127 23.60 -14.03 6.82
C ARG A 127 22.95 -12.65 6.83
N PHE A 128 22.16 -12.35 5.80
CA PHE A 128 21.42 -11.10 5.72
C PHE A 128 20.34 -11.03 6.81
N ARG A 129 20.39 -9.98 7.65
CA ARG A 129 19.46 -9.77 8.77
C ARG A 129 18.50 -8.59 8.55
N GLY A 130 18.57 -7.94 7.37
CA GLY A 130 17.68 -6.85 7.01
C GLY A 130 16.31 -7.35 6.59
N TYR A 131 15.44 -6.40 6.28
CA TYR A 131 14.05 -6.66 5.94
C TYR A 131 13.90 -7.33 4.56
N ILE A 132 13.09 -8.40 4.53
CA ILE A 132 12.66 -9.08 3.30
C ILE A 132 11.13 -9.06 3.22
N HIS A 133 10.60 -8.49 2.15
CA HIS A 133 9.21 -8.65 1.74
C HIS A 133 9.16 -9.64 0.56
N LEU A 134 8.52 -10.77 0.78
CA LEU A 134 8.37 -11.82 -0.23
C LEU A 134 6.92 -11.93 -0.67
N LYS A 135 6.69 -11.86 -1.98
CA LYS A 135 5.36 -12.03 -2.55
C LYS A 135 5.07 -13.50 -2.78
N ILE A 136 3.95 -13.96 -2.27
CA ILE A 136 3.43 -15.31 -2.54
C ILE A 136 2.72 -15.28 -3.89
N LEU A 137 3.01 -16.26 -4.73
CA LEU A 137 2.42 -16.35 -6.06
C LEU A 137 1.07 -17.07 -6.02
N PRO A 138 0.07 -16.64 -6.79
CA PRO A 138 -1.11 -17.46 -7.09
C PRO A 138 -0.68 -18.87 -7.51
N GLY A 139 -1.29 -19.90 -6.95
CA GLY A 139 -0.92 -21.29 -7.23
C GLY A 139 0.19 -21.88 -6.35
N SER A 140 0.86 -21.11 -5.47
CA SER A 140 1.85 -21.65 -4.52
C SER A 140 1.25 -22.73 -3.60
N THR A 141 2.06 -23.71 -3.18
CA THR A 141 1.65 -24.74 -2.23
C THR A 141 1.67 -24.24 -0.78
N ARG A 142 1.00 -24.97 0.11
CA ARG A 142 0.99 -24.65 1.55
C ARG A 142 2.39 -24.74 2.17
N ASP A 143 3.17 -25.76 1.79
CA ASP A 143 4.57 -25.90 2.22
C ASP A 143 5.40 -24.68 1.82
N GLN A 144 5.25 -24.20 0.59
CA GLN A 144 5.96 -23.01 0.11
C GLN A 144 5.62 -21.76 0.93
N VAL A 145 4.33 -21.58 1.30
CA VAL A 145 3.92 -20.46 2.16
C VAL A 145 4.54 -20.59 3.57
N GLN A 146 4.57 -21.81 4.14
CA GLN A 146 5.20 -22.06 5.43
C GLN A 146 6.70 -21.77 5.41
N ARG A 147 7.39 -22.21 4.36
CA ARG A 147 8.83 -21.94 4.18
C ARG A 147 9.11 -20.46 3.93
N ALA A 148 8.27 -19.77 3.17
CA ALA A 148 8.37 -18.33 2.99
C ALA A 148 8.30 -17.56 4.30
N ALA A 149 7.45 -18.02 5.23
CA ALA A 149 7.31 -17.44 6.55
C ALA A 149 8.54 -17.61 7.46
N LEU A 150 9.46 -18.53 7.13
CA LEU A 150 10.73 -18.68 7.86
C LEU A 150 11.74 -17.58 7.50
N TYR A 151 11.69 -17.07 6.28
CA TYR A 151 12.72 -16.21 5.71
C TYR A 151 12.31 -14.75 5.55
N ALA A 152 10.99 -14.48 5.45
CA ALA A 152 10.47 -13.14 5.19
C ALA A 152 9.94 -12.45 6.45
N ASP A 153 10.08 -11.12 6.52
CA ASP A 153 9.45 -10.25 7.53
C ASP A 153 8.05 -9.82 7.11
N ARG A 154 7.76 -9.91 5.81
CA ARG A 154 6.43 -9.66 5.26
C ARG A 154 6.13 -10.60 4.11
N LEU A 155 4.93 -11.14 4.15
CA LEU A 155 4.34 -11.89 3.06
C LEU A 155 3.18 -11.09 2.46
N SER A 156 3.00 -11.19 1.15
CA SER A 156 1.85 -10.59 0.48
C SER A 156 1.39 -11.43 -0.69
N ILE A 157 0.11 -11.37 -0.98
CA ILE A 157 -0.46 -11.80 -2.24
C ILE A 157 -1.52 -10.77 -2.62
N ASN A 158 -1.53 -10.31 -3.88
CA ASN A 158 -2.51 -9.33 -4.30
C ASN A 158 -3.89 -9.98 -4.42
N ILE A 159 -4.91 -9.33 -3.86
CA ILE A 159 -6.30 -9.72 -4.12
C ILE A 159 -6.77 -9.25 -5.50
N GLU A 160 -6.08 -8.26 -6.08
CA GLU A 160 -6.26 -7.63 -7.38
C GLU A 160 -7.53 -6.79 -7.49
N THR A 161 -8.70 -7.33 -7.17
CA THR A 161 -10.00 -6.68 -7.34
C THR A 161 -11.00 -7.14 -6.28
N ILE A 162 -12.21 -6.57 -6.32
CA ILE A 162 -13.22 -6.66 -5.26
C ILE A 162 -14.03 -7.97 -5.23
N SER A 163 -14.06 -8.73 -6.35
CA SER A 163 -14.90 -9.93 -6.46
C SER A 163 -14.39 -10.93 -7.49
N PRO A 164 -14.83 -12.21 -7.42
CA PRO A 164 -14.49 -13.21 -8.42
C PRO A 164 -14.90 -12.83 -9.85
N SER A 165 -16.08 -12.18 -10.03
CA SER A 165 -16.54 -11.73 -11.34
C SER A 165 -15.63 -10.67 -11.94
N HIS A 166 -15.22 -9.67 -11.15
CA HIS A 166 -14.26 -8.67 -11.59
C HIS A 166 -12.89 -9.28 -11.89
N LEU A 167 -12.46 -10.29 -11.12
CA LEU A 167 -11.20 -10.97 -11.41
C LEU A 167 -11.25 -11.72 -12.74
N ALA A 168 -12.37 -12.39 -13.04
CA ALA A 168 -12.56 -13.09 -14.30
C ALA A 168 -12.52 -12.14 -15.52
N GLU A 169 -12.95 -10.88 -15.35
CA GLU A 169 -12.81 -9.85 -16.38
C GLU A 169 -11.35 -9.38 -16.56
N LEU A 170 -10.56 -9.36 -15.48
CA LEU A 170 -9.14 -8.96 -15.52
C LEU A 170 -8.23 -10.10 -15.97
N SER A 171 -8.57 -11.35 -15.67
CA SER A 171 -7.75 -12.53 -16.00
C SER A 171 -8.62 -13.78 -15.97
N SER A 172 -8.62 -14.55 -17.07
CA SER A 172 -9.30 -15.84 -17.14
C SER A 172 -8.49 -16.98 -16.52
N THR A 173 -7.21 -16.76 -16.25
CA THR A 173 -6.27 -17.75 -15.74
C THR A 173 -6.08 -17.72 -14.23
N LYS A 174 -6.77 -16.83 -13.51
CA LYS A 174 -6.72 -16.72 -12.04
C LYS A 174 -8.07 -17.04 -11.43
N ASP A 175 -8.08 -17.84 -10.39
CA ASP A 175 -9.25 -18.10 -9.53
C ASP A 175 -9.09 -17.36 -8.19
N MET A 176 -10.04 -16.48 -7.84
CA MET A 176 -9.95 -15.70 -6.61
C MET A 176 -9.94 -16.58 -5.36
N LYS A 177 -10.80 -17.61 -5.32
CA LYS A 177 -10.94 -18.48 -4.16
C LYS A 177 -9.74 -19.41 -4.02
N ASN A 178 -9.42 -20.13 -5.11
CA ASN A 178 -8.43 -21.20 -5.08
C ASN A 178 -7.00 -20.70 -5.21
N ASP A 179 -6.73 -19.60 -5.95
CA ASP A 179 -5.37 -19.09 -6.15
C ASP A 179 -4.97 -17.99 -5.19
N ILE A 180 -5.93 -17.18 -4.72
CA ILE A 180 -5.63 -15.99 -3.90
C ILE A 180 -6.09 -16.18 -2.46
N LEU A 181 -7.41 -16.28 -2.20
CA LEU A 181 -7.94 -16.29 -0.83
C LEU A 181 -7.45 -17.49 -0.01
N LEU A 182 -7.28 -18.63 -0.64
CA LEU A 182 -6.70 -19.81 0.01
C LEU A 182 -5.25 -19.53 0.48
N ARG A 183 -4.44 -18.85 -0.33
CA ARG A 183 -3.06 -18.47 0.05
C ARG A 183 -3.06 -17.41 1.12
N GLN A 184 -3.96 -16.42 1.06
CA GLN A 184 -4.12 -15.45 2.15
C GLN A 184 -4.46 -16.13 3.49
N ALA A 185 -5.34 -17.12 3.48
CA ALA A 185 -5.67 -17.90 4.68
C ALA A 185 -4.44 -18.61 5.24
N TRP A 186 -3.60 -19.23 4.39
CA TRP A 186 -2.35 -19.86 4.85
C TRP A 186 -1.34 -18.84 5.36
N ILE A 187 -1.21 -17.68 4.71
CA ILE A 187 -0.34 -16.59 5.20
C ILE A 187 -0.82 -16.12 6.58
N ARG A 188 -2.13 -15.92 6.75
CA ARG A 188 -2.72 -15.53 8.05
C ARG A 188 -2.38 -16.54 9.14
N GLU A 189 -2.50 -17.85 8.86
CA GLU A 189 -2.13 -18.90 9.82
C GLU A 189 -0.65 -18.80 10.24
N GLU A 190 0.26 -18.57 9.29
CA GLU A 190 1.68 -18.43 9.61
C GLU A 190 2.00 -17.14 10.38
N VAL A 191 1.33 -16.02 10.05
CA VAL A 191 1.46 -14.75 10.79
C VAL A 191 1.00 -14.89 12.24
N ARG A 192 -0.08 -15.64 12.50
CA ARG A 192 -0.56 -15.92 13.86
C ARG A 192 0.42 -16.75 14.68
N LYS A 193 1.15 -17.66 14.04
CA LYS A 193 2.13 -18.54 14.72
C LYS A 193 3.45 -17.83 15.04
N ARG A 194 3.78 -16.73 14.37
CA ARG A 194 5.13 -16.13 14.40
C ARG A 194 5.08 -14.63 14.62
N ALA A 195 5.64 -14.17 15.73
CA ALA A 195 5.84 -12.74 15.95
C ALA A 195 6.81 -12.14 14.93
N GLY A 196 6.57 -10.92 14.51
CA GLY A 196 7.47 -10.17 13.60
C GLY A 196 7.15 -10.28 12.11
N ILE A 197 6.34 -11.25 11.69
CA ILE A 197 5.83 -11.37 10.33
C ILE A 197 4.55 -10.53 10.16
N SER A 198 4.34 -10.02 8.96
CA SER A 198 3.11 -9.29 8.59
C SER A 198 2.58 -9.72 7.23
N HIS A 199 1.23 -9.67 7.09
CA HIS A 199 0.52 -9.91 5.83
C HIS A 199 0.04 -8.60 5.23
N THR A 200 0.15 -8.46 3.90
CA THR A 200 -0.40 -7.31 3.16
C THR A 200 -0.97 -7.77 1.84
N THR A 201 -1.89 -6.96 1.27
CA THR A 201 -2.48 -7.21 -0.04
C THR A 201 -2.56 -5.92 -0.85
N GLN A 202 -2.90 -6.03 -2.14
CA GLN A 202 -3.05 -4.89 -3.05
C GLN A 202 -4.29 -5.06 -3.92
N LEU A 203 -5.02 -3.94 -4.09
CA LEU A 203 -6.15 -3.77 -4.99
C LEU A 203 -5.78 -2.84 -6.14
N ILE A 204 -6.18 -3.20 -7.34
CA ILE A 204 -6.24 -2.29 -8.49
C ILE A 204 -7.56 -1.52 -8.38
N VAL A 205 -7.52 -0.20 -8.55
CA VAL A 205 -8.68 0.67 -8.34
C VAL A 205 -9.06 1.35 -9.64
N GLY A 206 -10.30 1.15 -10.08
CA GLY A 206 -10.87 1.84 -11.24
C GLY A 206 -10.52 1.19 -12.58
N ALA A 207 -10.22 -0.10 -12.61
CA ALA A 207 -10.00 -0.84 -13.84
C ALA A 207 -11.30 -1.30 -14.52
N LEU A 208 -12.35 -1.58 -13.74
CA LEU A 208 -13.60 -2.18 -14.23
C LEU A 208 -14.85 -1.37 -13.82
N GLY A 209 -14.67 -0.13 -13.36
CA GLY A 209 -15.78 0.73 -12.99
C GLY A 209 -16.32 0.52 -11.57
N GLU A 210 -15.65 -0.29 -10.76
CA GLU A 210 -15.96 -0.48 -9.34
C GLU A 210 -15.96 0.85 -8.58
N THR A 211 -16.89 0.98 -7.63
CA THR A 211 -17.03 2.16 -6.79
C THR A 211 -15.99 2.18 -5.67
N ASP A 212 -15.69 3.38 -5.12
CA ASP A 212 -14.78 3.49 -3.98
C ASP A 212 -15.36 2.84 -2.72
N ARG A 213 -16.71 2.79 -2.57
CA ARG A 213 -17.38 2.10 -1.48
C ARG A 213 -17.16 0.58 -1.56
N GLU A 214 -17.26 -0.02 -2.74
CA GLU A 214 -17.00 -1.44 -2.94
C GLU A 214 -15.53 -1.77 -2.68
N VAL A 215 -14.61 -0.95 -3.21
CA VAL A 215 -13.17 -1.10 -2.97
C VAL A 215 -12.85 -1.04 -1.46
N PHE A 216 -13.44 -0.07 -0.75
CA PHE A 216 -13.21 0.08 0.68
C PHE A 216 -13.90 -1.02 1.49
N GLY A 217 -15.07 -1.49 1.08
CA GLY A 217 -15.76 -2.65 1.66
C GLY A 217 -14.90 -3.92 1.57
N CYS A 218 -14.26 -4.15 0.41
CA CYS A 218 -13.29 -5.22 0.23
C CYS A 218 -12.09 -5.06 1.18
N ALA A 219 -11.56 -3.85 1.33
CA ALA A 219 -10.45 -3.60 2.26
C ALA A 219 -10.82 -3.88 3.72
N ILE A 220 -12.02 -3.50 4.16
CA ILE A 220 -12.52 -3.85 5.51
C ILE A 220 -12.59 -5.38 5.66
N SER A 221 -13.08 -6.11 4.66
CA SER A 221 -13.12 -7.58 4.68
C SER A 221 -11.72 -8.18 4.82
N GLU A 222 -10.73 -7.64 4.10
CA GLU A 222 -9.33 -8.05 4.21
C GLU A 222 -8.76 -7.82 5.63
N TYR A 223 -9.07 -6.68 6.27
CA TYR A 223 -8.66 -6.41 7.63
C TYR A 223 -9.31 -7.34 8.64
N THR A 224 -10.61 -7.61 8.50
CA THR A 224 -11.39 -8.37 9.48
C THR A 224 -11.23 -9.90 9.32
N HIS A 225 -11.20 -10.41 8.10
CA HIS A 225 -11.18 -11.85 7.84
C HIS A 225 -9.80 -12.40 7.54
N MET A 226 -8.97 -11.66 6.78
CA MET A 226 -7.62 -12.10 6.43
C MET A 226 -6.54 -11.51 7.33
N GLU A 227 -6.92 -10.59 8.25
CA GLU A 227 -6.01 -9.96 9.22
C GLU A 227 -4.80 -9.30 8.55
N VAL A 228 -5.00 -8.75 7.36
CA VAL A 228 -3.93 -8.04 6.70
C VAL A 228 -3.53 -6.79 7.49
N LYS A 229 -2.25 -6.54 7.58
CA LYS A 229 -1.75 -5.33 8.25
C LYS A 229 -2.02 -4.07 7.43
N ARG A 230 -2.10 -4.20 6.11
CA ARG A 230 -2.32 -3.09 5.20
C ARG A 230 -2.84 -3.57 3.84
N VAL A 231 -3.82 -2.86 3.33
CA VAL A 231 -4.24 -2.93 1.93
C VAL A 231 -3.56 -1.80 1.16
N TYR A 232 -3.03 -2.10 -0.02
CA TYR A 232 -2.47 -1.11 -0.95
C TYR A 232 -3.47 -0.85 -2.06
N TYR A 233 -3.71 0.43 -2.35
CA TYR A 233 -4.61 0.88 -3.41
C TYR A 233 -3.77 1.37 -4.59
N SER A 234 -3.90 0.71 -5.73
CA SER A 234 -3.18 1.03 -6.97
C SER A 234 -4.16 1.57 -8.01
N PRO A 235 -4.28 2.89 -8.19
CA PRO A 235 -5.12 3.45 -9.23
C PRO A 235 -4.71 2.91 -10.59
N PHE A 236 -5.70 2.40 -11.34
CA PHE A 236 -5.46 1.83 -12.66
C PHE A 236 -4.85 2.88 -13.60
N SER A 237 -3.80 2.48 -14.27
CA SER A 237 -3.17 3.27 -15.33
C SER A 237 -2.97 2.37 -16.54
N PRO A 238 -3.53 2.72 -17.71
CA PRO A 238 -3.39 1.92 -18.91
C PRO A 238 -1.92 1.83 -19.33
N ILE A 239 -1.47 0.64 -19.69
CA ILE A 239 -0.11 0.39 -20.13
C ILE A 239 -0.14 0.05 -21.62
N PRO A 240 0.61 0.77 -22.47
CA PRO A 240 0.68 0.51 -23.89
C PRO A 240 1.12 -0.95 -24.18
N GLY A 241 0.44 -1.60 -25.11
CA GLY A 241 0.69 -2.99 -25.49
C GLY A 241 -0.04 -4.00 -24.62
N THR A 242 -0.90 -3.58 -23.67
CA THR A 242 -1.79 -4.47 -22.92
C THR A 242 -3.22 -4.39 -23.42
N PRO A 243 -4.07 -5.42 -23.18
CA PRO A 243 -5.48 -5.40 -23.61
C PRO A 243 -6.30 -4.21 -23.07
N LEU A 244 -5.91 -3.61 -21.95
CA LEU A 244 -6.57 -2.43 -21.36
C LEU A 244 -5.87 -1.10 -21.71
N GLU A 245 -5.00 -1.04 -22.73
CA GLU A 245 -4.26 0.17 -23.07
C GLU A 245 -5.14 1.39 -23.45
N ASN A 246 -6.33 1.13 -23.96
CA ASN A 246 -7.29 2.17 -24.35
C ASN A 246 -8.35 2.48 -23.29
N HIS A 247 -8.26 1.85 -22.08
CA HIS A 247 -9.17 2.17 -20.98
C HIS A 247 -8.78 3.49 -20.32
N SER A 248 -9.79 4.20 -19.83
CA SER A 248 -9.55 5.45 -19.09
C SER A 248 -8.77 5.17 -17.79
N PRO A 249 -7.73 5.95 -17.47
CA PRO A 249 -7.02 5.81 -16.22
C PRO A 249 -7.91 6.21 -15.04
N ALA A 250 -7.74 5.54 -13.91
CA ALA A 250 -8.30 6.02 -12.66
C ALA A 250 -7.55 7.27 -12.19
N GLY A 251 -8.26 8.24 -11.65
CA GLY A 251 -7.63 9.42 -11.08
C GLY A 251 -6.66 9.03 -9.95
N LYS A 252 -5.41 9.46 -10.02
CA LYS A 252 -4.41 9.17 -8.97
C LYS A 252 -4.87 9.60 -7.58
N TRP A 253 -5.70 10.64 -7.50
CA TRP A 253 -6.27 11.12 -6.26
C TRP A 253 -7.21 10.09 -5.60
N ARG A 254 -7.86 9.16 -6.34
CA ARG A 254 -8.70 8.09 -5.77
C ARG A 254 -7.90 7.23 -4.79
N GLY A 255 -6.75 6.71 -5.21
CA GLY A 255 -5.87 5.94 -4.32
C GLY A 255 -5.46 6.75 -3.09
N HIS A 256 -5.12 8.03 -3.26
CA HIS A 256 -4.78 8.90 -2.13
C HIS A 256 -5.96 9.08 -1.14
N ARG A 257 -7.19 9.26 -1.63
CA ARG A 257 -8.37 9.38 -0.78
C ARG A 257 -8.73 8.06 -0.08
N LEU A 258 -8.59 6.94 -0.78
CA LEU A 258 -8.73 5.61 -0.18
C LEU A 258 -7.71 5.38 0.94
N TYR A 259 -6.45 5.76 0.76
CA TYR A 259 -5.46 5.71 1.85
C TYR A 259 -5.82 6.61 3.03
N GLN A 260 -6.36 7.80 2.79
CA GLN A 260 -6.81 8.68 3.88
C GLN A 260 -7.98 8.05 4.64
N LEU A 261 -8.95 7.48 3.93
CA LEU A 261 -10.09 6.77 4.52
C LEU A 261 -9.63 5.55 5.32
N ASP A 262 -8.68 4.79 4.78
CA ASP A 262 -8.05 3.64 5.42
C ASP A 262 -7.39 4.01 6.76
N PHE A 263 -6.69 5.16 6.83
CA PHE A 263 -6.15 5.67 8.09
C PHE A 263 -7.24 6.05 9.08
N LEU A 264 -8.35 6.64 8.63
CA LEU A 264 -9.47 6.97 9.53
C LEU A 264 -10.04 5.71 10.18
N TYR A 265 -10.19 4.63 9.40
CA TYR A 265 -10.70 3.35 9.90
C TYR A 265 -9.72 2.68 10.87
N ARG A 266 -8.44 2.52 10.47
CA ARG A 266 -7.47 1.72 11.23
C ARG A 266 -6.79 2.46 12.39
N ASP A 267 -6.49 3.73 12.21
CA ASP A 267 -5.62 4.48 13.13
C ASP A 267 -6.40 5.54 13.95
N TYR A 268 -7.60 5.94 13.48
CA TYR A 268 -8.44 6.95 14.15
C TYR A 268 -9.71 6.35 14.75
N ASP A 269 -9.90 5.04 14.60
CA ASP A 269 -11.07 4.30 15.12
C ASP A 269 -12.44 4.87 14.66
N PHE A 270 -12.50 5.32 13.40
CA PHE A 270 -13.78 5.68 12.78
C PHE A 270 -14.59 4.43 12.51
N LYS A 271 -15.85 4.44 12.91
CA LYS A 271 -16.76 3.32 12.67
C LYS A 271 -17.23 3.33 11.21
N LYS A 272 -17.72 2.19 10.75
CA LYS A 272 -18.18 2.04 9.36
C LYS A 272 -19.26 3.08 9.00
N GLU A 273 -20.18 3.35 9.92
CA GLU A 273 -21.26 4.33 9.74
C GLU A 273 -20.74 5.75 9.57
N GLU A 274 -19.64 6.11 10.23
CA GLU A 274 -18.97 7.40 10.06
C GLU A 274 -18.24 7.45 8.71
N ILE A 275 -17.55 6.38 8.36
CA ILE A 275 -16.85 6.24 7.08
C ILE A 275 -17.81 6.37 5.90
N ASP A 276 -19.02 5.83 6.03
CA ASP A 276 -20.05 5.89 4.99
C ASP A 276 -20.46 7.31 4.60
N LEU A 277 -20.29 8.28 5.51
CA LEU A 277 -20.54 9.70 5.24
C LEU A 277 -19.49 10.35 4.31
N ALA A 278 -18.36 9.69 4.06
CA ALA A 278 -17.34 10.20 3.14
C ALA A 278 -17.75 10.04 1.66
N PHE A 279 -18.67 9.14 1.34
CA PHE A 279 -19.03 8.83 -0.03
C PHE A 279 -20.17 9.70 -0.55
N ARG A 280 -20.11 10.02 -1.84
CA ARG A 280 -21.18 10.63 -2.63
C ARG A 280 -21.44 9.75 -3.85
N ASN A 281 -22.64 9.21 -3.99
CA ASN A 281 -22.98 8.25 -5.05
C ASN A 281 -21.95 7.12 -5.13
N ASP A 282 -21.55 6.57 -3.97
CA ASP A 282 -20.60 5.49 -3.77
C ASP A 282 -19.12 5.79 -4.16
N PHE A 283 -18.82 7.02 -4.56
CA PHE A 283 -17.45 7.48 -4.83
C PHE A 283 -16.96 8.49 -3.79
N LEU A 284 -15.67 8.50 -3.54
CA LEU A 284 -15.02 9.54 -2.74
C LEU A 284 -14.89 10.82 -3.57
N PRO A 285 -15.29 11.99 -3.07
CA PRO A 285 -14.95 13.24 -3.71
C PRO A 285 -13.43 13.50 -3.64
N ASN A 286 -12.90 14.31 -4.57
CA ASN A 286 -11.51 14.73 -4.48
C ASN A 286 -11.27 15.75 -3.37
N GLU A 287 -11.69 15.39 -2.16
CA GLU A 287 -11.55 16.16 -0.92
C GLU A 287 -11.03 15.23 0.19
N ASP A 288 -10.50 15.81 1.26
CA ASP A 288 -10.08 15.04 2.44
C ASP A 288 -11.31 14.35 3.08
N PRO A 289 -11.37 13.01 3.13
CA PRO A 289 -12.54 12.29 3.66
C PRO A 289 -12.92 12.71 5.08
N LYS A 290 -11.93 13.05 5.92
CA LYS A 290 -12.18 13.52 7.28
C LYS A 290 -12.93 14.86 7.30
N VAL A 291 -12.65 15.74 6.34
CA VAL A 291 -13.37 17.02 6.19
C VAL A 291 -14.79 16.77 5.72
N THR A 292 -14.99 15.85 4.75
CA THR A 292 -16.32 15.47 4.26
C THR A 292 -17.18 14.90 5.38
N ILE A 293 -16.64 13.98 6.18
CA ILE A 293 -17.32 13.39 7.34
C ILE A 293 -17.65 14.46 8.39
N ALA A 294 -16.68 15.29 8.75
CA ALA A 294 -16.87 16.32 9.76
C ALA A 294 -17.96 17.33 9.39
N ARG A 295 -18.08 17.71 8.11
CA ARG A 295 -19.17 18.57 7.64
C ARG A 295 -20.56 17.93 7.77
N SER A 296 -20.63 16.61 7.68
CA SER A 296 -21.91 15.87 7.82
C SER A 296 -22.28 15.67 9.30
N GLN A 297 -21.28 15.54 10.21
CA GLN A 297 -21.52 15.24 11.62
C GLN A 297 -21.53 16.47 12.52
N LEU A 298 -20.67 17.45 12.24
CA LEU A 298 -20.47 18.62 13.10
C LEU A 298 -21.30 19.81 12.58
N ALA A 299 -22.51 19.94 13.09
CA ALA A 299 -23.41 21.03 12.71
C ALA A 299 -22.88 22.44 13.10
N LYS A 300 -22.02 22.50 14.12
CA LYS A 300 -21.41 23.74 14.66
C LYS A 300 -19.97 23.49 15.09
N PRO A 301 -19.11 24.54 15.07
CA PRO A 301 -17.77 24.43 15.64
C PRO A 301 -17.78 23.95 17.10
N GLN A 302 -16.93 23.00 17.43
CA GLN A 302 -16.85 22.37 18.73
C GLN A 302 -15.91 23.16 19.64
N GLU A 303 -16.27 23.34 20.92
CA GLU A 303 -15.37 23.91 21.92
C GLU A 303 -14.23 22.90 22.18
N ILE A 304 -12.98 23.31 21.86
CA ILE A 304 -11.84 22.41 21.92
C ILE A 304 -11.46 21.99 23.35
N ASN A 305 -11.71 22.90 24.29
CA ASN A 305 -11.50 22.63 25.73
C ASN A 305 -12.57 21.66 26.22
N GLY A 306 -12.15 20.56 26.79
CA GLY A 306 -13.06 19.55 27.35
C GLY A 306 -13.44 18.41 26.41
N LEU A 307 -13.02 18.44 25.14
CA LEU A 307 -13.21 17.30 24.25
C LEU A 307 -12.31 16.12 24.64
N GLY A 308 -12.89 14.94 24.67
CA GLY A 308 -12.16 13.69 24.82
C GLY A 308 -11.33 13.34 23.58
N LYS A 309 -10.41 12.37 23.72
CA LYS A 309 -9.52 11.95 22.64
C LYS A 309 -10.29 11.49 21.38
N GLU A 310 -11.39 10.78 21.56
CA GLU A 310 -12.22 10.28 20.46
C GLU A 310 -12.89 11.42 19.69
N GLU A 311 -13.42 12.43 20.40
CA GLU A 311 -14.04 13.61 19.79
C GLU A 311 -13.00 14.46 19.05
N LEU A 312 -11.82 14.65 19.66
CA LEU A 312 -10.69 15.32 19.03
C LEU A 312 -10.26 14.66 17.73
N LEU A 313 -10.32 13.30 17.67
CA LEU A 313 -10.01 12.55 16.46
C LEU A 313 -11.03 12.78 15.33
N ARG A 314 -12.23 13.28 15.60
CA ARG A 314 -13.22 13.63 14.56
C ARG A 314 -12.95 15.00 13.94
N ILE A 315 -12.14 15.84 14.59
CA ILE A 315 -11.80 17.18 14.08
C ILE A 315 -10.76 17.10 12.95
N PRO A 316 -11.05 17.63 11.75
CA PRO A 316 -10.05 17.75 10.69
C PRO A 316 -8.81 18.51 11.16
N GLY A 317 -7.62 18.03 10.76
CA GLY A 317 -6.36 18.65 11.20
C GLY A 317 -5.83 18.18 12.55
N VAL A 318 -6.58 17.36 13.29
CA VAL A 318 -6.15 16.71 14.54
C VAL A 318 -5.84 15.23 14.25
N GLY A 319 -4.61 14.81 14.46
CA GLY A 319 -4.18 13.42 14.34
C GLY A 319 -4.04 12.74 15.70
N PRO A 320 -3.79 11.39 15.74
CA PRO A 320 -3.74 10.64 17.01
C PRO A 320 -2.76 11.23 18.04
N LYS A 321 -1.54 11.55 17.63
CA LYS A 321 -0.55 12.18 18.53
C LYS A 321 -0.96 13.57 18.99
N THR A 322 -1.65 14.32 18.14
CA THR A 322 -2.14 15.67 18.46
C THR A 322 -3.33 15.59 19.43
N ALA A 323 -4.27 14.68 19.17
CA ALA A 323 -5.40 14.43 20.07
C ALA A 323 -4.93 14.03 21.48
N GLU A 324 -3.93 13.15 21.56
CA GLU A 324 -3.34 12.75 22.84
C GLU A 324 -2.67 13.93 23.58
N ARG A 325 -1.91 14.78 22.88
CA ARG A 325 -1.29 15.99 23.47
C ARG A 325 -2.34 16.98 23.96
N ILE A 326 -3.42 17.19 23.23
CA ILE A 326 -4.51 18.10 23.64
C ILE A 326 -5.22 17.51 24.84
N ALA A 327 -5.62 16.23 24.80
CA ALA A 327 -6.34 15.57 25.90
C ALA A 327 -5.53 15.49 27.20
N SER A 328 -4.19 15.41 27.10
CA SER A 328 -3.29 15.40 28.25
C SER A 328 -2.85 16.80 28.71
N HIS A 329 -3.24 17.87 28.01
CA HIS A 329 -2.86 19.23 28.35
C HIS A 329 -3.59 19.68 29.61
N LYS A 330 -2.83 20.08 30.66
CA LYS A 330 -3.39 20.40 32.00
C LYS A 330 -4.05 21.75 32.04
N GLU A 331 -3.58 22.69 31.24
CA GLU A 331 -4.05 24.07 31.22
C GLU A 331 -5.14 24.27 30.18
N LYS A 332 -6.05 25.21 30.44
CA LYS A 332 -7.06 25.59 29.47
C LYS A 332 -6.40 26.28 28.28
N LEU A 333 -6.71 25.80 27.08
CA LEU A 333 -6.24 26.40 25.85
C LEU A 333 -6.99 27.71 25.59
N SER A 334 -6.27 28.77 25.35
CA SER A 334 -6.82 30.11 25.17
C SER A 334 -6.52 30.76 23.81
N SER A 335 -5.70 30.11 22.98
CA SER A 335 -5.33 30.63 21.67
C SER A 335 -5.09 29.59 20.59
N MET A 336 -5.36 29.95 19.34
CA MET A 336 -5.05 29.10 18.16
C MET A 336 -3.55 28.82 18.03
N LEU A 337 -2.69 29.73 18.54
CA LEU A 337 -1.24 29.51 18.52
C LEU A 337 -0.84 28.34 19.44
N GLN A 338 -1.49 28.16 20.59
CA GLN A 338 -1.26 26.99 21.44
C GLN A 338 -1.66 25.70 20.73
N LEU A 339 -2.80 25.68 20.06
CA LEU A 339 -3.22 24.52 19.25
C LEU A 339 -2.20 24.19 18.14
N HIS A 340 -1.68 25.20 17.47
CA HIS A 340 -0.64 25.01 16.46
C HIS A 340 0.63 24.39 17.05
N LYS A 341 1.08 24.88 18.21
CA LYS A 341 2.25 24.32 18.95
C LYS A 341 2.02 22.86 19.37
N LEU A 342 0.78 22.46 19.68
CA LEU A 342 0.42 21.08 19.98
C LEU A 342 0.35 20.19 18.73
N GLY A 343 0.42 20.78 17.53
CA GLY A 343 0.47 20.06 16.25
C GLY A 343 -0.86 20.01 15.50
N VAL A 344 -1.82 20.88 15.84
CA VAL A 344 -3.07 21.00 15.06
C VAL A 344 -2.78 21.67 13.72
N ASN A 345 -3.27 21.07 12.65
CA ASN A 345 -3.30 21.72 11.35
C ASN A 345 -4.47 22.70 11.29
N LEU A 346 -4.21 23.96 11.65
CA LEU A 346 -5.23 24.99 11.75
C LEU A 346 -5.97 25.24 10.42
N SER A 347 -5.30 25.11 9.28
CA SER A 347 -5.95 25.32 7.97
C SER A 347 -7.13 24.37 7.72
N LYS A 348 -7.10 23.18 8.33
CA LYS A 348 -8.18 22.19 8.27
C LYS A 348 -9.13 22.27 9.47
N ALA A 349 -8.62 22.66 10.64
CA ALA A 349 -9.37 22.59 11.90
C ALA A 349 -10.28 23.80 12.14
N LEU A 350 -9.87 25.01 11.73
CA LEU A 350 -10.58 26.26 12.00
C LEU A 350 -12.10 26.24 11.75
N PRO A 351 -12.61 25.64 10.66
CA PRO A 351 -14.06 25.60 10.42
C PRO A 351 -14.84 24.75 11.45
N PHE A 352 -14.16 23.95 12.25
CA PHE A 352 -14.78 22.93 13.10
C PHE A 352 -14.53 23.14 14.60
N ILE A 353 -13.73 24.14 14.97
CA ILE A 353 -13.35 24.38 16.37
C ILE A 353 -13.59 25.83 16.81
N LYS A 354 -13.79 26.00 18.10
CA LYS A 354 -13.77 27.28 18.81
C LYS A 354 -12.99 27.13 20.10
N ILE A 355 -12.50 28.25 20.65
CA ILE A 355 -11.81 28.35 21.95
C ILE A 355 -12.50 29.41 22.77
N ASP A 356 -12.96 29.07 23.98
CA ASP A 356 -13.69 29.95 24.88
C ASP A 356 -14.86 30.70 24.20
N GLY A 357 -15.61 29.96 23.38
CA GLY A 357 -16.71 30.52 22.62
C GLY A 357 -16.29 31.32 21.37
N SER A 358 -15.01 31.66 21.24
CA SER A 358 -14.51 32.45 20.12
C SER A 358 -14.27 31.54 18.91
N TYR A 359 -14.89 31.90 17.79
CA TYR A 359 -14.75 31.22 16.49
C TYR A 359 -14.06 32.15 15.50
N GLN A 360 -13.05 31.65 14.80
CA GLN A 360 -12.34 32.43 13.80
C GLN A 360 -12.81 31.99 12.40
N GLU A 361 -13.59 32.85 11.75
CA GLU A 361 -13.95 32.66 10.34
C GLU A 361 -12.73 32.80 9.43
N ARG A 362 -12.70 32.05 8.32
CA ARG A 362 -11.69 32.28 7.28
C ARG A 362 -11.94 33.62 6.62
N ILE A 363 -10.89 34.40 6.41
CA ILE A 363 -10.92 35.70 5.67
C ILE A 363 -11.50 35.50 4.25
N THR A 364 -11.39 34.29 3.66
CA THR A 364 -11.97 33.96 2.36
C THR A 364 -13.51 33.91 2.33
N SER A 365 -14.20 33.87 3.47
CA SER A 365 -15.66 33.97 3.52
C SER A 365 -16.19 35.40 3.28
N PHE A 366 -15.32 36.40 3.35
CA PHE A 366 -15.69 37.81 3.08
C PHE A 366 -15.48 38.26 1.64
N ALA A 367 -14.94 37.40 0.76
CA ALA A 367 -14.64 37.75 -0.63
C ALA A 367 -15.77 37.45 -1.63
N CYS A 368 -16.95 36.98 -1.16
CA CYS A 368 -18.10 36.61 -1.99
C CYS A 368 -19.41 37.20 -1.41
N SER A 369 -19.43 38.48 -1.06
CA SER A 369 -20.65 39.24 -0.84
C SER A 369 -20.72 40.48 -1.72
#